data_d7d6ec50f2fc155f008d8c23a3bbdc9c
#
_entry.id   d7d6ec50f2fc155f008d8c23a3bbdc9c
#
_cell.length_a   1.000
_cell.length_b   1.000
_cell.length_c   1.000
_cell.angle_alpha   90.00
_cell.angle_beta   90.00
_cell.angle_gamma   90.00
#
_symmetry.space_group_name_H-M   'P 1'
#
loop_
_entity.id
_entity.type
_entity.pdbx_description
1 polymer ?
#
loop_
_entity_poly.entity_id
_entity_poly.type
_entity_poly.pdbx_seq_one_letter_code
_entity_poly.pdbx_strand_id
1 'polypeptide(L)'
;MGWLYEAEDILLKINNEKLPESQNNWFATVNADYLVHKGEYEKAIPFLETAIKSASSKQQRIRMTFLLAQLYAATQNPTKAYQTYGKVIGMNPPYRTEFNARIKQTEVYSGKDISKEVKKLTRMASRDRNKEYLDQIYYAIGNLYLSRKDTLKAMENYRLANQKSTRNGIEKAICQITLGNLYFERREYVDAQPCYAEAIPQLKEDYPQYDLLSRRSSVLDELVVYAQNVELQDSLQNLAAMSEDDRNKAIQKIIDNLIKKEKEEAEAQQREEYLAQQQGPQFNNDNSAKQNTTILSGDKSWYFYNKPMVSAGKTEFQRIWGSRKLEDDWRRRNKSGFSMSDFAEQSGNSENEDLADNSLPDEE
;
A
#
# COMPACT_ATOMS: atom_id res chain seq x y z
N MET A 1 -24.12 9.62 4.27
CA MET A 1 -24.85 9.65 2.99
C MET A 1 -25.32 11.07 2.80
N GLY A 2 -24.64 11.80 1.95
CA GLY A 2 -24.95 13.21 1.80
C GLY A 2 -26.10 13.42 0.83
N TRP A 3 -26.48 14.53 0.67
CA TRP A 3 -27.42 15.30 -0.13
C TRP A 3 -27.65 14.81 -1.59
N LEU A 4 -27.67 13.48 -1.84
CA LEU A 4 -27.82 12.91 -3.20
C LEU A 4 -29.20 13.20 -3.79
N TYR A 5 -30.24 13.23 -2.95
CA TYR A 5 -31.61 13.53 -3.42
C TYR A 5 -31.77 14.99 -3.79
N GLU A 6 -31.19 15.89 -3.01
CA GLU A 6 -31.21 17.33 -3.30
C GLU A 6 -30.37 17.63 -4.56
N ALA A 7 -29.25 16.95 -4.72
CA ALA A 7 -28.43 17.06 -5.93
C ALA A 7 -29.21 16.61 -7.17
N GLU A 8 -29.98 15.51 -7.08
CA GLU A 8 -30.82 15.00 -8.16
C GLU A 8 -31.86 16.02 -8.59
N ASP A 9 -32.60 16.59 -7.62
CA ASP A 9 -33.64 17.57 -7.91
C ASP A 9 -33.08 18.83 -8.59
N ILE A 10 -31.92 19.32 -8.13
CA ILE A 10 -31.25 20.47 -8.76
C ILE A 10 -30.78 20.12 -10.17
N LEU A 11 -30.16 18.96 -10.37
CA LEU A 11 -29.68 18.54 -11.68
C LEU A 11 -30.81 18.33 -12.67
N LEU A 12 -31.97 17.81 -12.23
CA LEU A 12 -33.17 17.68 -13.08
C LEU A 12 -33.74 19.05 -13.47
N LYS A 13 -33.76 20.03 -12.57
CA LYS A 13 -34.19 21.40 -12.88
C LYS A 13 -33.26 22.04 -13.92
N ILE A 14 -31.95 21.90 -13.74
CA ILE A 14 -30.94 22.43 -14.68
C ILE A 14 -31.04 21.73 -16.05
N ASN A 15 -31.26 20.43 -16.08
CA ASN A 15 -31.36 19.67 -17.34
C ASN A 15 -32.57 20.08 -18.19
N ASN A 16 -33.63 20.59 -17.56
CA ASN A 16 -34.81 21.12 -18.25
C ASN A 16 -34.61 22.53 -18.80
N GLU A 17 -33.53 23.22 -18.41
CA GLU A 17 -33.17 24.54 -18.91
C GLU A 17 -32.15 24.42 -20.05
N LYS A 18 -32.24 25.28 -21.06
CA LYS A 18 -31.23 25.36 -22.14
C LYS A 18 -29.97 26.03 -21.59
N LEU A 19 -28.98 25.21 -21.20
CA LEU A 19 -27.69 25.71 -20.74
C LEU A 19 -26.86 26.29 -21.91
N PRO A 20 -26.15 27.41 -21.68
CA PRO A 20 -25.12 27.89 -22.61
C PRO A 20 -24.04 26.83 -22.81
N GLU A 21 -23.46 26.75 -24.02
CA GLU A 21 -22.40 25.74 -24.32
C GLU A 21 -21.23 25.78 -23.34
N SER A 22 -20.85 26.95 -22.83
CA SER A 22 -19.80 27.12 -21.84
C SER A 22 -20.08 26.42 -20.51
N GLN A 23 -21.35 26.23 -20.16
CA GLN A 23 -21.78 25.59 -18.91
C GLN A 23 -22.04 24.09 -19.09
N ASN A 24 -22.29 23.62 -20.32
CA ASN A 24 -22.51 22.20 -20.60
C ASN A 24 -21.38 21.30 -20.09
N ASN A 25 -20.14 21.78 -20.14
CA ASN A 25 -18.98 21.05 -19.68
C ASN A 25 -18.96 20.89 -18.14
N TRP A 26 -19.33 21.92 -17.42
CA TRP A 26 -19.47 21.88 -15.97
C TRP A 26 -20.62 20.95 -15.58
N PHE A 27 -21.74 21.09 -16.22
CA PHE A 27 -22.91 20.23 -16.01
C PHE A 27 -22.58 18.76 -16.26
N ALA A 28 -21.86 18.44 -17.35
CA ALA A 28 -21.41 17.08 -17.62
C ALA A 28 -20.49 16.52 -16.52
N THR A 29 -19.60 17.34 -15.97
CA THR A 29 -18.71 16.93 -14.89
C THR A 29 -19.47 16.60 -13.61
N VAL A 30 -20.42 17.47 -13.23
CA VAL A 30 -21.22 17.29 -11.99
C VAL A 30 -22.17 16.10 -12.14
N ASN A 31 -22.83 15.94 -13.31
CA ASN A 31 -23.69 14.77 -13.57
C ASN A 31 -22.90 13.46 -13.55
N ALA A 32 -21.69 13.43 -14.13
CA ALA A 32 -20.86 12.26 -14.08
C ALA A 32 -20.52 11.88 -12.64
N ASP A 33 -20.14 12.85 -11.81
CA ASP A 33 -19.82 12.65 -10.38
C ASP A 33 -21.03 12.16 -9.60
N TYR A 34 -22.18 12.82 -9.77
CA TYR A 34 -23.45 12.41 -9.14
C TYR A 34 -23.82 10.96 -9.49
N LEU A 35 -23.79 10.60 -10.78
CA LEU A 35 -24.16 9.27 -11.25
C LEU A 35 -23.19 8.20 -10.77
N VAL A 36 -21.89 8.52 -10.65
CA VAL A 36 -20.88 7.63 -10.05
C VAL A 36 -21.20 7.36 -8.58
N HIS A 37 -21.53 8.39 -7.80
CA HIS A 37 -21.90 8.25 -6.40
C HIS A 37 -23.21 7.49 -6.19
N LYS A 38 -24.14 7.61 -7.15
CA LYS A 38 -25.40 6.86 -7.16
C LYS A 38 -25.21 5.40 -7.59
N GLY A 39 -24.07 5.05 -8.18
CA GLY A 39 -23.80 3.71 -8.71
C GLY A 39 -24.32 3.46 -10.13
N GLU A 40 -24.86 4.49 -10.80
CA GLU A 40 -25.39 4.39 -12.16
C GLU A 40 -24.28 4.58 -13.20
N TYR A 41 -23.34 3.65 -13.22
CA TYR A 41 -22.07 3.77 -13.99
C TYR A 41 -22.29 3.87 -15.50
N GLU A 42 -23.26 3.14 -16.05
CA GLU A 42 -23.54 3.19 -17.50
C GLU A 42 -24.00 4.59 -17.93
N LYS A 43 -24.82 5.24 -17.11
CA LYS A 43 -25.32 6.60 -17.39
C LYS A 43 -24.23 7.66 -17.18
N ALA A 44 -23.25 7.40 -16.30
CA ALA A 44 -22.16 8.32 -16.04
C ALA A 44 -21.16 8.43 -17.21
N ILE A 45 -20.99 7.35 -17.99
CA ILE A 45 -20.00 7.27 -19.08
C ILE A 45 -20.12 8.41 -20.10
N PRO A 46 -21.27 8.69 -20.74
CA PRO A 46 -21.38 9.73 -21.75
C PRO A 46 -21.11 11.14 -21.19
N PHE A 47 -21.51 11.42 -19.95
CA PHE A 47 -21.20 12.68 -19.30
C PHE A 47 -19.70 12.82 -19.03
N LEU A 48 -19.06 11.76 -18.59
CA LEU A 48 -17.63 11.76 -18.33
C LEU A 48 -16.81 11.89 -19.63
N GLU A 49 -17.23 11.27 -20.74
CA GLU A 49 -16.62 11.46 -22.07
C GLU A 49 -16.68 12.92 -22.52
N THR A 50 -17.81 13.60 -22.26
CA THR A 50 -17.96 15.03 -22.57
C THR A 50 -17.06 15.86 -21.66
N ALA A 51 -17.03 15.59 -20.36
CA ALA A 51 -16.18 16.28 -19.39
C ALA A 51 -14.68 16.16 -19.71
N ILE A 52 -14.23 15.01 -20.22
CA ILE A 52 -12.82 14.78 -20.62
C ILE A 52 -12.42 15.70 -21.78
N LYS A 53 -13.30 15.93 -22.75
CA LYS A 53 -13.02 16.80 -23.91
C LYS A 53 -12.78 18.24 -23.47
N SER A 54 -13.48 18.70 -22.46
CA SER A 54 -13.44 20.05 -21.92
C SER A 54 -12.53 20.24 -20.71
N ALA A 55 -11.81 19.21 -20.29
CA ALA A 55 -10.93 19.28 -19.14
C ALA A 55 -9.91 20.43 -19.25
N SER A 56 -9.89 21.31 -18.25
CA SER A 56 -9.07 22.53 -18.21
C SER A 56 -7.59 22.26 -18.04
N SER A 57 -7.21 21.13 -17.42
CA SER A 57 -5.83 20.76 -17.19
C SER A 57 -5.52 19.33 -17.64
N LYS A 58 -4.24 19.09 -18.00
CA LYS A 58 -3.76 17.74 -18.32
C LYS A 58 -4.01 16.78 -17.18
N GLN A 59 -3.80 17.21 -15.94
CA GLN A 59 -3.97 16.37 -14.75
C GLN A 59 -5.44 15.97 -14.54
N GLN A 60 -6.35 16.90 -14.72
CA GLN A 60 -7.79 16.64 -14.64
C GLN A 60 -8.21 15.64 -15.73
N ARG A 61 -7.74 15.84 -16.96
CA ARG A 61 -7.99 14.92 -18.08
C ARG A 61 -7.50 13.51 -17.80
N ILE A 62 -6.29 13.36 -17.22
CA ILE A 62 -5.76 12.06 -16.82
C ILE A 62 -6.66 11.39 -15.77
N ARG A 63 -7.08 12.11 -14.72
CA ARG A 63 -7.94 11.58 -13.67
C ARG A 63 -9.30 11.14 -14.21
N MET A 64 -9.94 11.98 -15.01
CA MET A 64 -11.22 11.66 -15.63
C MET A 64 -11.12 10.48 -16.60
N THR A 65 -10.04 10.39 -17.39
CA THR A 65 -9.82 9.27 -18.31
C THR A 65 -9.56 7.98 -17.54
N PHE A 66 -8.86 8.05 -16.40
CA PHE A 66 -8.66 6.90 -15.52
C PHE A 66 -9.99 6.41 -14.93
N LEU A 67 -10.82 7.34 -14.43
CA LEU A 67 -12.17 7.03 -13.94
C LEU A 67 -13.03 6.42 -15.05
N LEU A 68 -12.99 6.95 -16.25
CA LEU A 68 -13.73 6.38 -17.40
C LEU A 68 -13.31 4.92 -17.67
N ALA A 69 -12.02 4.61 -17.56
CA ALA A 69 -11.54 3.25 -17.72
C ALA A 69 -12.09 2.32 -16.61
N GLN A 70 -12.19 2.81 -15.36
CA GLN A 70 -12.80 2.07 -14.26
C GLN A 70 -14.29 1.85 -14.47
N LEU A 71 -15.03 2.84 -14.97
CA LEU A 71 -16.44 2.70 -15.30
C LEU A 71 -16.67 1.68 -16.41
N TYR A 72 -15.84 1.67 -17.46
CA TYR A 72 -15.91 0.63 -18.48
C TYR A 72 -15.62 -0.77 -17.92
N ALA A 73 -14.71 -0.89 -16.97
CA ALA A 73 -14.44 -2.15 -16.28
C ALA A 73 -15.64 -2.61 -15.45
N ALA A 74 -16.24 -1.70 -14.68
CA ALA A 74 -17.41 -1.97 -13.83
C ALA A 74 -18.66 -2.33 -14.65
N THR A 75 -18.82 -1.76 -15.84
CA THR A 75 -19.93 -2.04 -16.76
C THR A 75 -19.65 -3.21 -17.72
N GLN A 76 -18.70 -4.08 -17.36
CA GLN A 76 -18.35 -5.28 -18.12
C GLN A 76 -17.95 -5.03 -19.59
N ASN A 77 -17.32 -3.90 -19.86
CA ASN A 77 -16.76 -3.54 -21.15
C ASN A 77 -15.21 -3.62 -21.14
N PRO A 78 -14.61 -4.83 -21.01
CA PRO A 78 -13.17 -4.98 -20.80
C PRO A 78 -12.32 -4.44 -21.95
N THR A 79 -12.82 -4.55 -23.18
CA THR A 79 -12.11 -4.03 -24.38
C THR A 79 -11.95 -2.52 -24.32
N LYS A 80 -13.04 -1.78 -24.02
CA LYS A 80 -13.00 -0.33 -23.89
C LYS A 80 -12.17 0.08 -22.68
N ALA A 81 -12.30 -0.63 -21.54
CA ALA A 81 -11.49 -0.41 -20.36
C ALA A 81 -9.99 -0.54 -20.67
N TYR A 82 -9.58 -1.63 -21.31
CA TYR A 82 -8.18 -1.87 -21.71
C TYR A 82 -7.62 -0.76 -22.59
N GLN A 83 -8.39 -0.34 -23.61
CA GLN A 83 -7.98 0.74 -24.51
C GLN A 83 -7.88 2.09 -23.77
N THR A 84 -8.81 2.36 -22.86
CA THR A 84 -8.86 3.62 -22.12
C THR A 84 -7.73 3.71 -21.09
N TYR A 85 -7.39 2.62 -20.38
CA TYR A 85 -6.17 2.57 -19.58
C TYR A 85 -4.91 2.80 -20.43
N GLY A 86 -4.86 2.24 -21.64
CA GLY A 86 -3.78 2.52 -22.60
C GLY A 86 -3.66 4.00 -22.97
N LYS A 87 -4.78 4.71 -23.13
CA LYS A 87 -4.79 6.16 -23.34
C LYS A 87 -4.21 6.91 -22.13
N VAL A 88 -4.60 6.51 -20.90
CA VAL A 88 -4.04 7.11 -19.67
C VAL A 88 -2.51 6.99 -19.65
N ILE A 89 -1.99 5.79 -19.93
CA ILE A 89 -0.53 5.54 -19.97
C ILE A 89 0.15 6.43 -21.02
N GLY A 90 -0.47 6.60 -22.20
CA GLY A 90 0.05 7.44 -23.27
C GLY A 90 0.06 8.95 -22.97
N MET A 91 -0.70 9.39 -21.95
CA MET A 91 -0.71 10.80 -21.51
C MET A 91 0.49 11.19 -20.63
N ASN A 92 1.43 10.29 -20.37
CA ASN A 92 2.55 10.49 -19.43
C ASN A 92 2.06 11.02 -18.07
N PRO A 93 1.27 10.24 -17.33
CA PRO A 93 0.79 10.60 -16.01
C PRO A 93 1.91 10.53 -14.96
N PRO A 94 1.69 11.02 -13.72
CA PRO A 94 2.58 10.74 -12.60
C PRO A 94 2.78 9.23 -12.42
N TYR A 95 3.98 8.85 -11.96
CA TYR A 95 4.40 7.45 -11.87
C TYR A 95 3.37 6.51 -11.23
N ARG A 96 2.81 6.90 -10.07
CA ARG A 96 1.79 6.11 -9.36
C ARG A 96 0.54 5.87 -10.20
N THR A 97 0.10 6.87 -10.96
CA THR A 97 -1.06 6.74 -11.86
C THR A 97 -0.73 5.86 -13.06
N GLU A 98 0.48 5.98 -13.63
CA GLU A 98 0.95 5.09 -14.70
C GLU A 98 1.00 3.64 -14.24
N PHE A 99 1.59 3.41 -13.06
CA PHE A 99 1.68 2.08 -12.46
C PHE A 99 0.30 1.45 -12.28
N ASN A 100 -0.61 2.16 -11.60
CA ASN A 100 -1.98 1.70 -11.37
C ASN A 100 -2.74 1.45 -12.69
N ALA A 101 -2.56 2.33 -13.69
CA ALA A 101 -3.18 2.14 -15.00
C ALA A 101 -2.67 0.86 -15.69
N ARG A 102 -1.39 0.53 -15.56
CA ARG A 102 -0.81 -0.71 -16.12
C ARG A 102 -1.34 -1.95 -15.41
N ILE A 103 -1.41 -1.94 -14.09
CA ILE A 103 -1.98 -3.06 -13.31
C ILE A 103 -3.45 -3.25 -13.68
N LYS A 104 -4.25 -2.20 -13.62
CA LYS A 104 -5.69 -2.26 -13.98
C LYS A 104 -5.93 -2.63 -15.43
N GLN A 105 -5.06 -2.24 -16.35
CA GLN A 105 -5.11 -2.66 -17.75
C GLN A 105 -4.96 -4.17 -17.90
N THR A 106 -4.07 -4.79 -17.11
CA THR A 106 -3.88 -6.25 -17.15
C THR A 106 -5.05 -7.01 -16.52
N GLU A 107 -5.69 -6.45 -15.49
CA GLU A 107 -6.87 -7.06 -14.84
C GLU A 107 -8.06 -7.17 -15.82
N VAL A 108 -8.26 -6.17 -16.67
CA VAL A 108 -9.36 -6.17 -17.66
C VAL A 108 -8.98 -6.84 -18.98
N TYR A 109 -7.80 -7.45 -19.06
CA TYR A 109 -7.35 -8.09 -20.29
C TYR A 109 -8.15 -9.36 -20.63
N SER A 110 -8.87 -9.31 -21.73
CA SER A 110 -9.73 -10.41 -22.22
C SER A 110 -9.16 -11.21 -23.40
N GLY A 111 -7.97 -10.82 -23.90
CA GLY A 111 -7.32 -11.51 -25.04
C GLY A 111 -6.93 -12.95 -24.70
N LYS A 112 -6.86 -13.83 -25.70
CA LYS A 112 -6.57 -15.26 -25.50
C LYS A 112 -5.13 -15.52 -24.99
N ASP A 113 -4.14 -14.79 -25.48
CA ASP A 113 -2.73 -14.97 -25.13
C ASP A 113 -2.29 -13.96 -24.07
N ILE A 114 -2.09 -14.44 -22.85
CA ILE A 114 -1.62 -13.62 -21.71
C ILE A 114 -0.10 -13.44 -21.69
N SER A 115 0.66 -14.14 -22.54
CA SER A 115 2.13 -14.18 -22.48
C SER A 115 2.76 -12.77 -22.62
N LYS A 116 2.15 -11.93 -23.45
CA LYS A 116 2.62 -10.54 -23.66
C LYS A 116 2.42 -9.69 -22.40
N GLU A 117 1.26 -9.84 -21.74
CA GLU A 117 0.94 -9.07 -20.53
C GLU A 117 1.79 -9.55 -19.35
N VAL A 118 1.95 -10.86 -19.18
CA VAL A 118 2.86 -11.44 -18.18
C VAL A 118 4.29 -10.94 -18.39
N LYS A 119 4.82 -10.95 -19.64
CA LYS A 119 6.15 -10.40 -19.93
C LYS A 119 6.28 -8.91 -19.60
N LYS A 120 5.22 -8.11 -19.83
CA LYS A 120 5.23 -6.69 -19.45
C LYS A 120 5.31 -6.52 -17.94
N LEU A 121 4.52 -7.25 -17.17
CA LEU A 121 4.52 -7.22 -15.72
C LEU A 121 5.85 -7.73 -15.14
N THR A 122 6.39 -8.84 -15.65
CA THR A 122 7.70 -9.36 -15.23
C THR A 122 8.81 -8.32 -15.50
N ARG A 123 8.77 -7.64 -16.65
CA ARG A 123 9.70 -6.54 -16.93
C ARG A 123 9.49 -5.33 -16.02
N MET A 124 8.25 -5.12 -15.53
CA MET A 124 8.01 -4.11 -14.49
C MET A 124 8.60 -4.55 -13.15
N ALA A 125 8.47 -5.82 -12.77
CA ALA A 125 9.03 -6.36 -11.53
C ALA A 125 10.56 -6.25 -11.46
N SER A 126 11.26 -6.35 -12.60
CA SER A 126 12.73 -6.25 -12.65
C SER A 126 13.29 -4.82 -12.51
N ARG A 127 12.43 -3.79 -12.49
CA ARG A 127 12.87 -2.41 -12.36
C ARG A 127 12.96 -1.99 -10.90
N ASP A 128 14.10 -1.42 -10.49
CA ASP A 128 14.36 -1.00 -9.11
C ASP A 128 13.29 -0.07 -8.53
N ARG A 129 12.76 0.85 -9.33
CA ARG A 129 11.68 1.76 -8.92
C ARG A 129 10.38 1.08 -8.51
N ASN A 130 10.22 -0.21 -8.83
CA ASN A 130 9.02 -0.99 -8.53
C ASN A 130 9.20 -1.96 -7.35
N LYS A 131 10.36 -1.94 -6.67
CA LYS A 131 10.66 -2.87 -5.57
C LYS A 131 9.60 -2.83 -4.45
N GLU A 132 9.02 -1.66 -4.19
CA GLU A 132 7.97 -1.49 -3.18
C GLU A 132 6.57 -1.98 -3.63
N TYR A 133 6.42 -2.32 -4.90
CA TYR A 133 5.14 -2.71 -5.52
C TYR A 133 5.18 -4.11 -6.12
N LEU A 134 6.16 -4.92 -5.73
CA LEU A 134 6.30 -6.28 -6.26
C LEU A 134 5.11 -7.16 -5.92
N ASP A 135 4.53 -6.98 -4.75
CA ASP A 135 3.31 -7.63 -4.30
C ASP A 135 2.15 -7.41 -5.28
N GLN A 136 1.89 -6.17 -5.68
CA GLN A 136 0.82 -5.83 -6.62
C GLN A 136 1.11 -6.39 -8.03
N ILE A 137 2.36 -6.39 -8.45
CA ILE A 137 2.75 -6.92 -9.77
C ILE A 137 2.55 -8.44 -9.81
N TYR A 138 3.04 -9.17 -8.82
CA TYR A 138 2.88 -10.63 -8.78
C TYR A 138 1.41 -11.03 -8.55
N TYR A 139 0.66 -10.26 -7.76
CA TYR A 139 -0.79 -10.44 -7.64
C TYR A 139 -1.51 -10.30 -8.99
N ALA A 140 -1.17 -9.28 -9.78
CA ALA A 140 -1.74 -9.09 -11.12
C ALA A 140 -1.35 -10.22 -12.08
N ILE A 141 -0.11 -10.74 -12.00
CA ILE A 141 0.31 -11.92 -12.78
C ILE A 141 -0.51 -13.16 -12.35
N GLY A 142 -0.71 -13.36 -11.05
CA GLY A 142 -1.55 -14.42 -10.52
C GLY A 142 -2.98 -14.35 -11.07
N ASN A 143 -3.60 -13.17 -11.08
CA ASN A 143 -4.93 -12.93 -11.63
C ASN A 143 -5.01 -13.26 -13.12
N LEU A 144 -3.97 -12.94 -13.92
CA LEU A 144 -3.91 -13.33 -15.33
C LEU A 144 -3.93 -14.85 -15.51
N TYR A 145 -3.13 -15.59 -14.73
CA TYR A 145 -3.12 -17.06 -14.78
C TYR A 145 -4.46 -17.64 -14.29
N LEU A 146 -5.03 -17.10 -13.22
CA LEU A 146 -6.31 -17.53 -12.68
C LEU A 146 -7.44 -17.35 -13.71
N SER A 147 -7.44 -16.23 -14.45
CA SER A 147 -8.41 -16.00 -15.55
C SER A 147 -8.34 -17.05 -16.67
N ARG A 148 -7.23 -17.77 -16.75
CA ARG A 148 -7.00 -18.89 -17.70
C ARG A 148 -7.17 -20.25 -17.04
N LYS A 149 -7.64 -20.31 -15.80
CA LYS A 149 -7.79 -21.55 -15.02
C LYS A 149 -6.47 -22.28 -14.76
N ASP A 150 -5.32 -21.60 -14.94
CA ASP A 150 -4.01 -22.11 -14.55
C ASP A 150 -3.78 -21.78 -13.06
N THR A 151 -4.47 -22.56 -12.22
CA THR A 151 -4.48 -22.32 -10.76
C THR A 151 -3.11 -22.53 -10.14
N LEU A 152 -2.30 -23.45 -10.66
CA LEU A 152 -0.96 -23.72 -10.12
C LEU A 152 -0.04 -22.50 -10.27
N LYS A 153 0.05 -21.95 -11.49
CA LYS A 153 0.86 -20.74 -11.71
C LYS A 153 0.27 -19.52 -11.02
N ALA A 154 -1.06 -19.44 -10.88
CA ALA A 154 -1.68 -18.38 -10.11
C ALA A 154 -1.23 -18.43 -8.65
N MET A 155 -1.29 -19.60 -7.99
CA MET A 155 -0.86 -19.81 -6.61
C MET A 155 0.63 -19.51 -6.41
N GLU A 156 1.51 -19.94 -7.33
CA GLU A 156 2.94 -19.59 -7.29
C GLU A 156 3.16 -18.07 -7.26
N ASN A 157 2.44 -17.33 -8.12
CA ASN A 157 2.58 -15.89 -8.18
C ASN A 157 1.96 -15.19 -6.96
N TYR A 158 0.85 -15.69 -6.39
CA TYR A 158 0.30 -15.16 -5.13
C TYR A 158 1.23 -15.43 -3.94
N ARG A 159 1.90 -16.59 -3.88
CA ARG A 159 2.96 -16.85 -2.88
C ARG A 159 4.09 -15.82 -3.01
N LEU A 160 4.56 -15.60 -4.23
CA LEU A 160 5.59 -14.57 -4.49
C LEU A 160 5.11 -13.16 -4.11
N ALA A 161 3.86 -12.83 -4.37
CA ALA A 161 3.28 -11.56 -3.96
C ALA A 161 3.33 -11.39 -2.44
N ASN A 162 2.91 -12.40 -1.68
CA ASN A 162 2.96 -12.38 -0.21
C ASN A 162 4.39 -12.28 0.32
N GLN A 163 5.35 -13.04 -0.24
CA GLN A 163 6.76 -13.00 0.16
C GLN A 163 7.45 -11.67 -0.14
N LYS A 164 7.07 -11.00 -1.23
CA LYS A 164 7.67 -9.73 -1.67
C LYS A 164 6.93 -8.52 -1.13
N SER A 165 5.82 -8.72 -0.43
CA SER A 165 5.08 -7.62 0.18
C SER A 165 5.89 -6.99 1.31
N THR A 166 6.10 -5.68 1.20
CA THR A 166 6.81 -4.87 2.20
C THR A 166 5.85 -4.15 3.15
N ARG A 167 4.55 -4.24 2.88
CA ARG A 167 3.50 -3.54 3.62
C ARG A 167 2.46 -4.52 4.11
N ASN A 168 2.15 -4.43 5.40
CA ASN A 168 0.97 -5.08 5.95
C ASN A 168 -0.23 -4.15 5.71
N GLY A 169 -1.26 -4.63 5.04
CA GLY A 169 -2.44 -3.85 4.73
C GLY A 169 -3.46 -4.63 3.91
N ILE A 170 -4.55 -3.96 3.57
CA ILE A 170 -5.69 -4.57 2.88
C ILE A 170 -5.31 -5.25 1.55
N GLU A 171 -4.32 -4.73 0.83
CA GLU A 171 -3.87 -5.29 -0.46
C GLU A 171 -3.21 -6.67 -0.25
N LYS A 172 -2.37 -6.81 0.79
CA LYS A 172 -1.78 -8.09 1.18
C LYS A 172 -2.85 -9.05 1.68
N ALA A 173 -3.79 -8.57 2.49
CA ALA A 173 -4.90 -9.38 2.98
C ALA A 173 -5.76 -9.94 1.85
N ILE A 174 -6.09 -9.15 0.82
CA ILE A 174 -6.82 -9.61 -0.37
C ILE A 174 -6.04 -10.69 -1.11
N CYS A 175 -4.73 -10.54 -1.27
CA CYS A 175 -3.89 -11.56 -1.90
C CYS A 175 -3.88 -12.86 -1.08
N GLN A 176 -3.77 -12.77 0.23
CA GLN A 176 -3.81 -13.92 1.14
C GLN A 176 -5.17 -14.62 1.10
N ILE A 177 -6.29 -13.87 1.13
CA ILE A 177 -7.63 -14.46 0.99
C ILE A 177 -7.78 -15.18 -0.34
N THR A 178 -7.31 -14.57 -1.43
CA THR A 178 -7.40 -15.18 -2.76
C THR A 178 -6.60 -16.48 -2.80
N LEU A 179 -5.40 -16.49 -2.25
CA LEU A 179 -4.56 -17.69 -2.14
C LEU A 179 -5.18 -18.72 -1.20
N GLY A 180 -5.67 -18.29 -0.03
CA GLY A 180 -6.34 -19.15 0.94
C GLY A 180 -7.60 -19.83 0.38
N ASN A 181 -8.39 -19.09 -0.42
CA ASN A 181 -9.55 -19.68 -1.11
C ASN A 181 -9.14 -20.77 -2.11
N LEU A 182 -8.06 -20.58 -2.86
CA LEU A 182 -7.55 -21.59 -3.80
C LEU A 182 -7.05 -22.83 -3.06
N TYR A 183 -6.33 -22.68 -1.96
CA TYR A 183 -5.95 -23.81 -1.10
C TYR A 183 -7.16 -24.53 -0.52
N PHE A 184 -8.15 -23.77 -0.02
CA PHE A 184 -9.37 -24.33 0.54
C PHE A 184 -10.16 -25.15 -0.47
N GLU A 185 -10.30 -24.66 -1.71
CA GLU A 185 -10.95 -25.39 -2.81
C GLU A 185 -10.21 -26.70 -3.16
N ARG A 186 -8.90 -26.69 -3.01
CA ARG A 186 -8.05 -27.87 -3.22
C ARG A 186 -7.98 -28.80 -2.01
N ARG A 187 -8.63 -28.44 -0.91
CA ARG A 187 -8.58 -29.15 0.39
C ARG A 187 -7.17 -29.18 1.03
N GLU A 188 -6.31 -28.28 0.65
CA GLU A 188 -4.99 -28.04 1.24
C GLU A 188 -5.16 -27.14 2.49
N TYR A 189 -5.76 -27.69 3.56
CA TYR A 189 -6.21 -26.92 4.72
C TYR A 189 -5.05 -26.40 5.56
N VAL A 190 -3.94 -27.11 5.57
CA VAL A 190 -2.70 -26.72 6.28
C VAL A 190 -2.13 -25.45 5.70
N ASP A 191 -2.14 -25.28 4.36
CA ASP A 191 -1.67 -24.10 3.67
C ASP A 191 -2.73 -22.97 3.64
N ALA A 192 -4.01 -23.32 3.72
CA ALA A 192 -5.10 -22.35 3.72
C ALA A 192 -5.19 -21.56 5.04
N GLN A 193 -5.01 -22.23 6.17
CA GLN A 193 -5.18 -21.64 7.50
C GLN A 193 -4.32 -20.40 7.72
N PRO A 194 -2.99 -20.41 7.51
CA PRO A 194 -2.16 -19.22 7.74
C PRO A 194 -2.56 -18.05 6.84
N CYS A 195 -3.05 -18.31 5.62
CA CYS A 195 -3.51 -17.27 4.72
C CYS A 195 -4.71 -16.50 5.31
N TYR A 196 -5.68 -17.20 5.90
CA TYR A 196 -6.83 -16.54 6.55
C TYR A 196 -6.44 -15.89 7.88
N ALA A 197 -5.64 -16.58 8.71
CA ALA A 197 -5.20 -16.08 10.01
C ALA A 197 -4.45 -14.75 9.91
N GLU A 198 -3.60 -14.58 8.89
CA GLU A 198 -2.90 -13.32 8.65
C GLU A 198 -3.75 -12.24 7.98
N ALA A 199 -4.73 -12.64 7.15
CA ALA A 199 -5.53 -11.69 6.39
C ALA A 199 -6.63 -11.03 7.22
N ILE A 200 -7.36 -11.80 8.03
CA ILE A 200 -8.58 -11.34 8.74
C ILE A 200 -8.32 -10.15 9.65
N PRO A 201 -7.25 -10.10 10.47
CA PRO A 201 -6.98 -8.95 11.34
C PRO A 201 -6.73 -7.64 10.59
N GLN A 202 -6.46 -7.70 9.28
CA GLN A 202 -6.19 -6.53 8.44
C GLN A 202 -7.43 -6.07 7.66
N LEU A 203 -8.52 -6.84 7.71
CA LEU A 203 -9.78 -6.50 7.08
C LEU A 203 -10.65 -5.67 8.03
N LYS A 204 -11.49 -4.84 7.44
CA LYS A 204 -12.57 -4.18 8.16
C LYS A 204 -13.80 -5.08 8.18
N GLU A 205 -14.65 -4.94 9.19
CA GLU A 205 -15.90 -5.70 9.32
C GLU A 205 -16.88 -5.47 8.17
N ASP A 206 -16.78 -4.32 7.47
CA ASP A 206 -17.57 -3.99 6.29
C ASP A 206 -17.06 -4.65 4.99
N TYR A 207 -15.97 -5.44 5.08
CA TYR A 207 -15.46 -6.17 3.92
C TYR A 207 -16.44 -7.25 3.45
N PRO A 208 -16.68 -7.38 2.13
CA PRO A 208 -17.59 -8.39 1.61
C PRO A 208 -17.27 -9.80 2.12
N GLN A 209 -18.28 -10.48 2.68
CA GLN A 209 -18.15 -11.83 3.24
C GLN A 209 -17.23 -11.96 4.46
N TYR A 210 -16.95 -10.88 5.19
CA TYR A 210 -16.09 -10.90 6.38
C TYR A 210 -16.51 -11.99 7.38
N ASP A 211 -17.80 -12.10 7.72
CA ASP A 211 -18.32 -13.11 8.65
C ASP A 211 -18.06 -14.55 8.18
N LEU A 212 -18.19 -14.79 6.87
CA LEU A 212 -17.93 -16.11 6.29
C LEU A 212 -16.43 -16.44 6.38
N LEU A 213 -15.57 -15.48 6.05
CA LEU A 213 -14.11 -15.65 6.10
C LEU A 213 -13.62 -15.85 7.53
N SER A 214 -14.14 -15.07 8.50
CA SER A 214 -13.81 -15.19 9.90
C SER A 214 -14.23 -16.55 10.47
N ARG A 215 -15.46 -16.98 10.17
CA ARG A 215 -15.94 -18.31 10.57
C ARG A 215 -15.12 -19.43 9.94
N ARG A 216 -14.74 -19.29 8.67
CA ARG A 216 -13.88 -20.26 7.98
C ARG A 216 -12.50 -20.34 8.63
N SER A 217 -11.89 -19.23 9.02
CA SER A 217 -10.63 -19.22 9.74
C SER A 217 -10.72 -19.95 11.06
N SER A 218 -11.74 -19.65 11.88
CA SER A 218 -11.93 -20.30 13.18
C SER A 218 -12.08 -21.83 13.06
N VAL A 219 -12.82 -22.29 12.04
CA VAL A 219 -12.98 -23.73 11.78
C VAL A 219 -11.64 -24.35 11.32
N LEU A 220 -10.88 -23.63 10.50
CA LEU A 220 -9.57 -24.10 10.04
C LEU A 220 -8.56 -24.17 11.17
N ASP A 221 -8.62 -23.25 12.14
CA ASP A 221 -7.73 -23.26 13.30
C ASP A 221 -7.87 -24.57 14.11
N GLU A 222 -9.09 -25.07 14.24
CA GLU A 222 -9.36 -26.37 14.88
C GLU A 222 -8.98 -27.56 13.97
N LEU A 223 -9.31 -27.47 12.67
CA LEU A 223 -9.12 -28.56 11.73
C LEU A 223 -7.64 -28.82 11.39
N VAL A 224 -6.82 -27.75 11.34
CA VAL A 224 -5.43 -27.84 10.87
C VAL A 224 -4.59 -28.80 11.69
N VAL A 225 -4.83 -28.87 13.00
CA VAL A 225 -4.10 -29.78 13.89
C VAL A 225 -4.31 -31.25 13.49
N TYR A 226 -5.55 -31.60 13.15
CA TYR A 226 -5.88 -32.97 12.71
C TYR A 226 -5.35 -33.23 11.29
N ALA A 227 -5.47 -32.26 10.39
CA ALA A 227 -4.96 -32.35 9.02
C ALA A 227 -3.44 -32.55 8.99
N GLN A 228 -2.70 -31.77 9.79
CA GLN A 228 -1.24 -31.94 9.94
C GLN A 228 -0.86 -33.33 10.47
N ASN A 229 -1.60 -33.83 11.44
CA ASN A 229 -1.36 -35.17 11.96
C ASN A 229 -1.60 -36.24 10.90
N VAL A 230 -2.66 -36.13 10.09
CA VAL A 230 -2.92 -37.06 8.99
C VAL A 230 -1.80 -36.98 7.96
N GLU A 231 -1.40 -35.79 7.50
CA GLU A 231 -0.30 -35.62 6.54
C GLU A 231 1.02 -36.18 7.07
N LEU A 232 1.30 -35.98 8.36
CA LEU A 232 2.48 -36.54 9.01
C LEU A 232 2.44 -38.08 9.02
N GLN A 233 1.30 -38.67 9.42
CA GLN A 233 1.15 -40.13 9.46
C GLN A 233 1.24 -40.75 8.06
N ASP A 234 0.60 -40.14 7.07
CA ASP A 234 0.67 -40.58 5.66
C ASP A 234 2.12 -40.50 5.13
N SER A 235 2.83 -39.42 5.46
CA SER A 235 4.24 -39.26 5.10
C SER A 235 5.13 -40.32 5.74
N LEU A 236 4.92 -40.60 7.04
CA LEU A 236 5.66 -41.64 7.77
C LEU A 236 5.36 -43.03 7.23
N GLN A 237 4.11 -43.35 6.90
CA GLN A 237 3.73 -44.62 6.29
C GLN A 237 4.34 -44.79 4.91
N ASN A 238 4.33 -43.74 4.09
CA ASN A 238 4.97 -43.75 2.78
C ASN A 238 6.49 -43.99 2.89
N LEU A 239 7.17 -43.31 3.84
CA LEU A 239 8.59 -43.53 4.11
C LEU A 239 8.88 -44.95 4.60
N ALA A 240 7.99 -45.52 5.43
CA ALA A 240 8.12 -46.90 5.93
C ALA A 240 7.95 -47.93 4.79
N ALA A 241 7.10 -47.65 3.83
CA ALA A 241 6.85 -48.56 2.68
C ALA A 241 7.95 -48.49 1.60
N MET A 242 8.82 -47.46 1.60
CA MET A 242 9.91 -47.32 0.64
C MET A 242 11.04 -48.31 0.91
N SER A 243 11.81 -48.64 -0.15
CA SER A 243 13.09 -49.34 -0.01
C SER A 243 14.07 -48.49 0.84
N GLU A 244 15.08 -49.14 1.45
CA GLU A 244 16.06 -48.44 2.26
C GLU A 244 16.82 -47.35 1.49
N ASP A 245 17.21 -47.63 0.25
CA ASP A 245 17.88 -46.66 -0.62
C ASP A 245 16.99 -45.47 -0.99
N ASP A 246 15.73 -45.73 -1.30
CA ASP A 246 14.80 -44.65 -1.66
C ASP A 246 14.42 -43.82 -0.44
N ARG A 247 14.29 -44.45 0.72
CA ARG A 247 14.05 -43.77 2.01
C ARG A 247 15.21 -42.83 2.34
N ASN A 248 16.44 -43.30 2.23
CA ASN A 248 17.63 -42.49 2.50
C ASN A 248 17.73 -41.29 1.53
N LYS A 249 17.41 -41.49 0.23
CA LYS A 249 17.34 -40.40 -0.74
C LYS A 249 16.23 -39.39 -0.41
N ALA A 250 15.07 -39.86 0.02
CA ALA A 250 13.94 -38.99 0.41
C ALA A 250 14.30 -38.16 1.66
N ILE A 251 14.90 -38.81 2.66
CA ILE A 251 15.37 -38.13 3.90
C ILE A 251 16.44 -37.08 3.56
N GLN A 252 17.42 -37.45 2.73
CA GLN A 252 18.46 -36.52 2.31
C GLN A 252 17.88 -35.31 1.57
N LYS A 253 16.89 -35.51 0.72
CA LYS A 253 16.20 -34.43 0.00
C LYS A 253 15.43 -33.50 0.98
N ILE A 254 14.85 -34.05 2.03
CA ILE A 254 14.17 -33.25 3.08
C ILE A 254 15.20 -32.41 3.82
N ILE A 255 16.33 -33.01 4.22
CA ILE A 255 17.45 -32.32 4.89
C ILE A 255 17.98 -31.19 4.02
N ASP A 256 18.26 -31.45 2.74
CA ASP A 256 18.76 -30.44 1.80
C ASP A 256 17.79 -29.27 1.63
N ASN A 257 16.49 -29.57 1.59
CA ASN A 257 15.45 -28.54 1.53
C ASN A 257 15.38 -27.69 2.82
N LEU A 258 15.52 -28.32 3.98
CA LEU A 258 15.56 -27.60 5.27
C LEU A 258 16.77 -26.68 5.36
N ILE A 259 17.96 -27.19 5.03
CA ILE A 259 19.22 -26.39 4.99
C ILE A 259 19.06 -25.21 4.05
N LYS A 260 18.45 -25.45 2.87
CA LYS A 260 18.20 -24.37 1.90
C LYS A 260 17.25 -23.32 2.46
N LYS A 261 16.19 -23.75 3.12
CA LYS A 261 15.19 -22.86 3.73
C LYS A 261 15.80 -22.04 4.86
N GLU A 262 16.56 -22.66 5.75
CA GLU A 262 17.27 -21.95 6.83
C GLU A 262 18.28 -20.93 6.27
N LYS A 263 18.98 -21.28 5.20
CA LYS A 263 19.90 -20.35 4.53
C LYS A 263 19.15 -19.16 3.89
N GLU A 264 18.04 -19.41 3.22
CA GLU A 264 17.20 -18.36 2.64
C GLU A 264 16.59 -17.43 3.72
N GLU A 265 16.17 -18.00 4.85
CA GLU A 265 15.67 -17.23 6.00
C GLU A 265 16.78 -16.40 6.66
N ALA A 266 17.98 -16.96 6.82
CA ALA A 266 19.15 -16.23 7.34
C ALA A 266 19.57 -15.09 6.38
N GLU A 267 19.60 -15.33 5.08
CA GLU A 267 19.89 -14.30 4.07
C GLU A 267 18.80 -13.22 4.05
N ALA A 268 17.53 -13.59 4.24
CA ALA A 268 16.42 -12.64 4.32
C ALA A 268 16.53 -11.76 5.58
N GLN A 269 16.86 -12.34 6.74
CA GLN A 269 17.09 -11.59 7.97
C GLN A 269 18.28 -10.64 7.86
N GLN A 270 19.41 -11.10 7.31
CA GLN A 270 20.58 -10.25 7.07
C GLN A 270 20.25 -9.09 6.11
N ARG A 271 19.43 -9.35 5.09
CA ARG A 271 18.98 -8.31 4.15
C ARG A 271 18.08 -7.30 4.84
N GLU A 272 17.17 -7.76 5.69
CA GLU A 272 16.29 -6.90 6.46
C GLU A 272 17.07 -6.03 7.46
N GLU A 273 18.03 -6.62 8.17
CA GLU A 273 18.95 -5.89 9.03
C GLU A 273 19.78 -4.85 8.28
N TYR A 274 20.30 -5.22 7.10
CA TYR A 274 21.05 -4.30 6.24
C TYR A 274 20.18 -3.13 5.76
N LEU A 275 18.94 -3.40 5.35
CA LEU A 275 17.97 -2.37 4.94
C LEU A 275 17.54 -1.50 6.12
N ALA A 276 17.36 -2.08 7.30
CA ALA A 276 17.06 -1.32 8.53
C ALA A 276 18.23 -0.41 8.94
N GLN A 277 19.49 -0.83 8.73
CA GLN A 277 20.67 -0.01 8.95
C GLN A 277 20.81 1.13 7.93
N GLN A 278 20.39 0.92 6.68
CA GLN A 278 20.40 1.97 5.65
C GLN A 278 19.24 2.97 5.79
N GLN A 279 18.15 2.61 6.45
CA GLN A 279 17.02 3.50 6.73
C GLN A 279 17.20 4.32 8.03
N GLY A 280 18.38 4.28 8.63
CA GLY A 280 18.80 5.26 9.63
C GLY A 280 18.71 6.68 9.02
N PRO A 281 18.41 7.72 9.82
CA PRO A 281 18.09 9.05 9.30
C PRO A 281 19.21 9.56 8.40
N GLN A 282 18.93 9.68 7.10
CA GLN A 282 19.75 10.41 6.14
C GLN A 282 19.75 11.89 6.54
N PHE A 283 20.66 12.25 7.43
CA PHE A 283 21.11 13.61 7.50
C PHE A 283 22.12 13.81 6.37
N ASN A 284 21.68 14.45 5.28
CA ASN A 284 22.58 15.08 4.35
C ASN A 284 23.51 16.01 5.13
N ASN A 285 24.75 15.63 5.30
CA ASN A 285 25.79 16.55 5.69
C ASN A 285 26.99 16.34 4.76
N ASP A 286 27.09 17.26 3.81
CA ASP A 286 28.34 17.54 3.11
C ASP A 286 29.36 18.10 4.12
N ASN A 287 30.54 17.56 4.06
CA ASN A 287 31.83 18.01 4.60
C ASN A 287 32.21 17.66 6.05
N SER A 288 33.19 16.80 6.02
CA SER A 288 34.43 16.76 6.84
C SER A 288 34.37 16.19 8.25
N ALA A 289 35.31 15.28 8.38
CA ALA A 289 36.00 14.81 9.58
C ALA A 289 35.60 13.41 10.07
N LYS A 290 36.49 12.49 9.68
CA LYS A 290 36.69 11.20 10.35
C LYS A 290 36.73 11.41 11.86
N GLN A 291 35.75 10.86 12.55
CA GLN A 291 35.95 10.43 13.93
C GLN A 291 35.25 9.09 14.15
N ASN A 292 36.09 8.10 14.44
CA ASN A 292 35.72 6.81 14.95
C ASN A 292 34.73 6.96 16.12
N THR A 293 33.51 6.59 15.94
CA THR A 293 32.65 6.24 17.07
C THR A 293 32.16 4.82 16.86
N THR A 294 32.96 3.89 17.39
CA THR A 294 32.51 2.55 17.76
C THR A 294 31.43 2.74 18.85
N ILE A 295 30.18 2.83 18.46
CA ILE A 295 29.09 2.79 19.42
C ILE A 295 28.37 1.44 19.25
N LEU A 296 28.81 0.51 20.08
CA LEU A 296 28.08 -0.55 20.78
C LEU A 296 26.78 -1.00 20.10
N SER A 297 26.91 -2.11 19.41
CA SER A 297 25.85 -3.09 19.22
C SER A 297 25.37 -3.54 20.62
N GLY A 298 24.16 -3.19 20.96
CA GLY A 298 23.52 -3.66 22.19
C GLY A 298 22.22 -2.94 22.47
N ASP A 299 21.19 -3.60 22.16
CA ASP A 299 19.81 -3.35 22.55
C ASP A 299 18.92 -2.71 21.47
N LYS A 300 18.05 -3.55 20.89
CA LYS A 300 17.01 -3.23 19.90
C LYS A 300 15.80 -2.50 20.54
N SER A 301 15.99 -1.80 21.67
CA SER A 301 14.89 -1.06 22.26
C SER A 301 14.67 0.27 21.55
N TRP A 302 13.39 0.65 21.40
CA TRP A 302 13.01 1.92 20.84
C TRP A 302 13.75 3.07 21.51
N TYR A 303 14.22 4.08 20.73
CA TYR A 303 15.08 5.18 21.14
C TYR A 303 14.76 5.74 22.54
N PHE A 304 13.48 5.97 22.87
CA PHE A 304 13.07 6.56 24.14
C PHE A 304 13.27 5.62 25.36
N TYR A 305 13.42 4.31 25.15
CA TYR A 305 13.74 3.36 26.21
C TYR A 305 15.24 3.13 26.35
N ASN A 306 16.04 3.57 25.38
CA ASN A 306 17.49 3.48 25.43
C ASN A 306 18.07 4.72 26.09
N LYS A 307 18.24 4.69 27.42
CA LYS A 307 18.76 5.81 28.22
C LYS A 307 20.08 6.38 27.74
N PRO A 308 21.10 5.59 27.33
CA PRO A 308 22.34 6.11 26.75
C PRO A 308 22.12 6.92 25.48
N MET A 309 21.28 6.45 24.56
CA MET A 309 20.97 7.17 23.30
C MET A 309 20.19 8.46 23.57
N VAL A 310 19.24 8.45 24.49
CA VAL A 310 18.49 9.66 24.88
C VAL A 310 19.43 10.69 25.49
N SER A 311 20.37 10.27 26.34
CA SER A 311 21.35 11.15 26.97
C SER A 311 22.30 11.75 25.92
N ALA A 312 22.85 10.93 25.01
CA ALA A 312 23.70 11.39 23.91
C ALA A 312 22.94 12.35 22.98
N GLY A 313 21.70 12.03 22.65
CA GLY A 313 20.84 12.91 21.84
C GLY A 313 20.53 14.25 22.50
N LYS A 314 20.32 14.29 23.82
CA LYS A 314 20.16 15.55 24.58
C LYS A 314 21.43 16.41 24.54
N THR A 315 22.57 15.79 24.74
CA THR A 315 23.86 16.50 24.70
C THR A 315 24.11 17.06 23.30
N GLU A 316 23.89 16.30 22.26
CA GLU A 316 24.04 16.75 20.88
C GLU A 316 23.03 17.84 20.51
N PHE A 317 21.79 17.72 20.98
CA PHE A 317 20.79 18.77 20.83
C PHE A 317 21.21 20.06 21.47
N GLN A 318 21.73 20.02 22.73
CA GLN A 318 22.23 21.20 23.44
C GLN A 318 23.44 21.80 22.75
N ARG A 319 24.35 21.00 22.20
CA ARG A 319 25.51 21.46 21.43
C ARG A 319 25.11 22.25 20.19
N ILE A 320 24.09 21.77 19.45
CA ILE A 320 23.66 22.39 18.18
C ILE A 320 22.73 23.58 18.43
N TRP A 321 21.81 23.46 19.39
CA TRP A 321 20.68 24.37 19.57
C TRP A 321 20.71 25.18 20.87
N GLY A 322 21.66 24.90 21.77
CA GLY A 322 21.75 25.53 23.09
C GLY A 322 20.62 25.11 24.04
N SER A 323 20.42 25.85 25.11
CA SER A 323 19.41 25.60 26.14
C SER A 323 18.03 26.15 25.77
N ARG A 324 17.50 25.73 24.63
CA ARG A 324 16.19 26.20 24.17
C ARG A 324 15.06 25.47 24.86
N LYS A 325 14.01 26.18 25.22
CA LYS A 325 12.79 25.62 25.79
C LYS A 325 11.96 24.97 24.68
N LEU A 326 11.20 23.90 25.03
CA LEU A 326 10.24 23.27 24.14
C LEU A 326 8.98 24.16 24.07
N GLU A 327 8.84 24.92 23.01
CA GLU A 327 7.72 25.80 22.71
C GLU A 327 7.52 25.90 21.20
N ASP A 328 6.39 26.40 20.77
CA ASP A 328 6.12 26.55 19.34
C ASP A 328 7.20 27.42 18.67
N ASP A 329 7.58 27.09 17.46
CA ASP A 329 8.62 27.73 16.67
C ASP A 329 10.04 27.77 17.35
N TRP A 330 10.33 26.81 18.26
CA TRP A 330 11.61 26.72 18.99
C TRP A 330 12.86 26.75 18.08
N ARG A 331 12.72 26.43 16.80
CA ARG A 331 13.80 26.46 15.79
C ARG A 331 14.14 27.88 15.34
N ARG A 332 13.24 28.86 15.52
CA ARG A 332 13.44 30.22 15.06
C ARG A 332 14.15 31.04 16.14
N ARG A 333 15.20 31.76 15.74
CA ARG A 333 15.94 32.62 16.64
C ARG A 333 15.18 33.92 16.95
N ASN A 334 14.43 34.44 15.96
CA ASN A 334 13.55 35.60 16.13
C ASN A 334 12.10 35.14 15.94
N LYS A 335 11.31 35.23 17.00
CA LYS A 335 9.88 34.90 17.01
C LYS A 335 9.00 36.08 16.61
N SER A 336 9.57 37.26 16.40
CA SER A 336 8.89 38.48 15.95
C SER A 336 8.64 38.39 14.43
N GLY A 337 7.65 37.60 14.01
CA GLY A 337 7.29 37.45 12.62
C GLY A 337 5.91 36.81 12.46
N PHE A 338 4.89 37.62 12.52
CA PHE A 338 3.54 37.37 12.02
C PHE A 338 2.81 36.09 12.51
N SER A 339 2.25 36.24 13.70
CA SER A 339 1.00 35.49 14.00
C SER A 339 -0.15 36.48 13.79
N MET A 340 -1.09 36.09 12.94
CA MET A 340 -2.31 36.82 12.65
C MET A 340 -3.26 36.88 13.87
N SER A 341 -2.92 36.20 14.97
CA SER A 341 -3.58 36.23 16.27
C SER A 341 -3.18 37.43 17.14
N ASP A 342 -2.02 38.08 16.87
CA ASP A 342 -1.56 39.23 17.66
C ASP A 342 -2.30 40.52 17.29
N PHE A 343 -3.09 40.54 16.20
CA PHE A 343 -3.90 41.69 15.84
C PHE A 343 -5.23 41.79 16.61
N ALA A 344 -5.66 40.73 17.27
CA ALA A 344 -6.91 40.71 18.01
C ALA A 344 -6.77 41.12 19.50
N GLU A 345 -5.56 41.06 20.07
CA GLU A 345 -5.33 41.38 21.48
C GLU A 345 -4.77 42.82 21.72
N GLN A 346 -4.38 43.55 20.67
CA GLN A 346 -3.81 44.89 20.82
C GLN A 346 -4.84 46.03 20.78
N SER A 347 -6.15 45.73 20.76
CA SER A 347 -7.19 46.75 20.85
C SER A 347 -7.94 46.80 22.21
N GLY A 348 -7.36 46.24 23.26
CA GLY A 348 -7.97 46.28 24.60
C GLY A 348 -6.96 46.08 25.70
N ASN A 349 -6.20 47.04 26.02
CA ASN A 349 -5.85 47.58 27.33
C ASN A 349 -4.58 48.42 27.27
N SER A 350 -4.78 49.73 27.25
CA SER A 350 -3.82 50.64 27.79
C SER A 350 -4.09 50.74 29.28
N GLU A 351 -3.08 50.45 30.09
CA GLU A 351 -2.74 51.20 31.32
C GLU A 351 -1.77 50.40 32.19
N ASN A 352 -0.58 51.07 32.38
CA ASN A 352 0.32 51.04 33.56
C ASN A 352 0.95 49.70 33.97
N GLU A 353 2.20 49.55 34.23
CA GLU A 353 3.18 50.30 35.02
C GLU A 353 4.59 49.72 34.81
N ASP A 354 5.51 50.60 34.63
CA ASP A 354 6.79 50.87 35.29
C ASP A 354 7.78 49.76 35.72
N LEU A 355 8.98 49.92 35.15
CA LEU A 355 10.30 50.00 35.79
C LEU A 355 10.85 48.83 36.65
N ALA A 356 12.06 48.59 36.28
CA ALA A 356 13.21 48.03 37.02
C ALA A 356 13.60 46.61 36.56
N ASP A 357 14.79 46.21 36.36
CA ASP A 357 16.10 46.76 36.62
C ASP A 357 17.15 45.99 35.82
N ASN A 358 18.12 46.70 35.36
CA ASN A 358 19.42 46.26 34.89
C ASN A 358 20.18 45.51 35.99
N SER A 359 20.75 44.38 35.67
CA SER A 359 22.13 44.12 36.06
C SER A 359 22.65 42.80 35.47
N LEU A 360 23.55 42.91 34.56
CA LEU A 360 24.64 41.97 34.34
C LEU A 360 25.57 41.96 35.54
N PRO A 361 26.25 40.88 35.82
CA PRO A 361 27.65 40.99 36.18
C PRO A 361 28.54 40.28 35.16
N ASP A 362 29.61 41.01 34.87
CA ASP A 362 30.83 40.58 34.22
C ASP A 362 31.61 39.59 35.08
N GLU A 363 32.38 38.76 34.36
CA GLU A 363 33.72 38.24 34.65
C GLU A 363 34.04 37.66 36.06
N GLU A 364 34.32 36.34 36.07
CA GLU A 364 35.69 35.81 36.25
C GLU A 364 35.77 34.35 35.80
#